data_b2ef6e17ef0c47d94ed2c95f9aa74b82
#
_entry.id   b2ef6e17ef0c47d94ed2c95f9aa74b82
#
_cell.length_a   1.000
_cell.length_b   1.000
_cell.length_c   1.000
_cell.angle_alpha   90.00
_cell.angle_beta   90.00
_cell.angle_gamma   90.00
#
_symmetry.space_group_name_H-M   'P 1'
#
loop_
_entity.id
_entity.type
_entity.pdbx_description
1 polymer ?
#
loop_
_entity_poly.entity_id
_entity_poly.type
_entity_poly.pdbx_seq_one_letter_code
_entity_poly.pdbx_strand_id
1 'polypeptide(L)'
;MSTHREVADALSGYPYRELAFDRTGRPVDPAQPSAVRRLADQPEPITDLVVMAHGWNNDEAEAADLYRGLAASLAEVQGSDAWAAAAPSGLRLGLVGVFWPSKKFADEALIPGGAAGLGDGDDVLRSRIDELRDAFDAPAADGLLTAAAALSTQLDDDPGRLAEFVTLTRGLVATPAVGPGTGDHDADELFAGLDAGTVAERLLDPAPDDPLAWQVADVADTGRAALATDGPIGVPDVGTAAFLGLPRSPRDAARRWLNFTTYYQMKQRASLVAHSGLAPVLADVVRPGQRLHLIGHSFGARLVTATAAAATCPAVTSISLLQGAFSHYAFAKDWEPGSDGAFRAAIAPGRLLGPMVVTHTRNDHAVGLAYAVASRLARQTASGIGDADSPYGGLGSNGALRTPEAVEGELLPAAGTYDLLPGHVHNLLADDYIKDHGDVTGTEVANAVLAAITAVAR
;
A
#
# COMPACT_ATOMS: atom_id res chain seq x y z
N MET A 1 -13.90 -8.57 -24.35
CA MET A 1 -15.10 -7.68 -24.42
C MET A 1 -15.07 -6.85 -23.18
N SER A 2 -14.66 -5.59 -23.27
CA SER A 2 -14.67 -4.66 -22.14
C SER A 2 -16.13 -4.34 -21.80
N THR A 3 -16.63 -4.85 -20.71
CA THR A 3 -17.91 -4.41 -20.15
C THR A 3 -17.69 -2.97 -19.68
N HIS A 4 -18.26 -2.00 -20.39
CA HIS A 4 -18.30 -0.62 -19.91
C HIS A 4 -19.03 -0.63 -18.56
N ARG A 5 -18.27 -0.51 -17.48
CA ARG A 5 -18.80 -0.23 -16.15
C ARG A 5 -19.43 1.17 -16.22
N GLU A 6 -20.69 1.27 -15.86
CA GLU A 6 -21.34 2.56 -15.73
C GLU A 6 -20.65 3.33 -14.59
N VAL A 7 -19.94 4.39 -14.95
CA VAL A 7 -19.21 5.23 -13.99
C VAL A 7 -20.24 6.06 -13.22
N ALA A 8 -20.27 5.87 -11.91
CA ALA A 8 -21.18 6.65 -11.06
C ALA A 8 -20.77 8.12 -11.06
N ASP A 9 -21.74 9.03 -11.28
CA ASP A 9 -21.51 10.47 -11.21
C ASP A 9 -21.46 10.99 -9.76
N ALA A 10 -21.88 10.18 -8.78
CA ALA A 10 -21.87 10.50 -7.35
C ALA A 10 -21.62 9.27 -6.50
N LEU A 11 -20.94 9.43 -5.36
CA LEU A 11 -20.80 8.46 -4.28
C LEU A 11 -21.34 9.06 -2.99
N SER A 12 -22.29 8.37 -2.34
CA SER A 12 -22.90 8.81 -1.07
C SER A 12 -23.33 10.28 -1.04
N GLY A 13 -23.80 10.81 -2.20
CA GLY A 13 -24.22 12.19 -2.35
C GLY A 13 -23.11 13.17 -2.77
N TYR A 14 -21.85 12.79 -2.74
CA TYR A 14 -20.75 13.63 -3.25
C TYR A 14 -20.62 13.52 -4.77
N PRO A 15 -20.40 14.62 -5.49
CA PRO A 15 -19.95 14.56 -6.88
C PRO A 15 -18.68 13.71 -7.00
N TYR A 16 -18.67 12.74 -7.92
CA TYR A 16 -17.57 11.77 -8.04
C TYR A 16 -17.09 11.64 -9.49
N ARG A 17 -15.79 11.44 -9.66
CA ARG A 17 -15.17 11.07 -10.95
C ARG A 17 -14.07 10.04 -10.73
N GLU A 18 -13.80 9.27 -11.78
CA GLU A 18 -12.71 8.30 -11.82
C GLU A 18 -11.53 8.84 -12.64
N LEU A 19 -10.32 8.54 -12.18
CA LEU A 19 -9.07 8.71 -12.93
C LEU A 19 -8.38 7.35 -12.99
N ALA A 20 -8.43 6.71 -14.14
CA ALA A 20 -7.74 5.45 -14.38
C ALA A 20 -6.42 5.70 -15.13
N PHE A 21 -5.35 5.07 -14.65
CA PHE A 21 -4.02 5.16 -15.23
C PHE A 21 -3.56 3.79 -15.73
N ASP A 22 -2.82 3.80 -16.82
CA ASP A 22 -2.09 2.62 -17.27
C ASP A 22 -0.78 2.42 -16.47
N ARG A 23 -0.05 1.33 -16.74
CA ARG A 23 1.22 1.00 -16.07
C ARG A 23 2.34 2.03 -16.34
N THR A 24 2.19 2.91 -17.31
CA THR A 24 3.14 4.00 -17.61
C THR A 24 2.75 5.32 -16.96
N GLY A 25 1.63 5.36 -16.24
CA GLY A 25 1.08 6.56 -15.63
C GLY A 25 0.25 7.43 -16.57
N ARG A 26 -0.09 6.95 -17.77
CA ARG A 26 -0.97 7.72 -18.68
C ARG A 26 -2.42 7.46 -18.33
N PRO A 27 -3.29 8.49 -18.38
CA PRO A 27 -4.74 8.28 -18.27
C PRO A 27 -5.21 7.27 -19.33
N VAL A 28 -5.96 6.27 -18.90
CA VAL A 28 -6.53 5.23 -19.79
C VAL A 28 -7.56 5.86 -20.73
N ASP A 29 -8.37 6.79 -20.22
CA ASP A 29 -9.28 7.61 -21.01
C ASP A 29 -8.86 9.09 -20.93
N PRO A 30 -8.44 9.69 -22.05
CA PRO A 30 -8.04 11.10 -22.09
C PRO A 30 -9.14 12.09 -21.70
N ALA A 31 -10.41 11.67 -21.66
CA ALA A 31 -11.53 12.51 -21.24
C ALA A 31 -11.67 12.62 -19.71
N GLN A 32 -11.13 11.69 -18.94
CA GLN A 32 -11.25 11.65 -17.48
C GLN A 32 -10.69 12.92 -16.79
N PRO A 33 -9.48 13.42 -17.10
CA PRO A 33 -8.99 14.67 -16.51
C PRO A 33 -9.95 15.85 -16.73
N SER A 34 -10.50 15.97 -17.93
CA SER A 34 -11.50 17.00 -18.24
C SER A 34 -12.80 16.80 -17.45
N ALA A 35 -13.20 15.56 -17.18
CA ALA A 35 -14.38 15.27 -16.36
C ALA A 35 -14.16 15.68 -14.89
N VAL A 36 -12.96 15.44 -14.33
CA VAL A 36 -12.58 15.93 -12.98
C VAL A 36 -12.61 17.46 -12.94
N ARG A 37 -12.02 18.11 -13.95
CA ARG A 37 -12.02 19.58 -14.04
C ARG A 37 -13.44 20.16 -14.00
N ARG A 38 -14.40 19.51 -14.66
CA ARG A 38 -15.83 19.94 -14.66
C ARG A 38 -16.52 19.83 -13.30
N LEU A 39 -15.96 19.12 -12.30
CA LEU A 39 -16.50 19.17 -10.94
C LEU A 39 -16.51 20.59 -10.37
N ALA A 40 -15.55 21.42 -10.75
CA ALA A 40 -15.49 22.82 -10.36
C ALA A 40 -16.48 23.72 -11.13
N ASP A 41 -17.05 23.24 -12.23
CA ASP A 41 -17.95 23.99 -13.10
C ASP A 41 -19.45 23.67 -12.82
N GLN A 42 -19.74 22.94 -11.72
CA GLN A 42 -21.11 22.65 -11.30
C GLN A 42 -21.84 23.93 -10.85
N PRO A 43 -23.18 23.97 -10.85
CA PRO A 43 -23.96 25.11 -10.32
C PRO A 43 -23.58 25.45 -8.87
N GLU A 44 -23.23 24.46 -8.10
CA GLU A 44 -22.62 24.60 -6.80
C GLU A 44 -21.18 24.03 -6.87
N PRO A 45 -20.19 24.87 -7.19
CA PRO A 45 -18.82 24.41 -7.41
C PRO A 45 -18.23 23.82 -6.15
N ILE A 46 -17.50 22.71 -6.29
CA ILE A 46 -16.77 22.12 -5.18
C ILE A 46 -15.65 23.07 -4.72
N THR A 47 -15.47 23.17 -3.43
CA THR A 47 -14.40 23.96 -2.80
C THR A 47 -13.18 23.10 -2.49
N ASP A 48 -13.39 21.80 -2.34
CA ASP A 48 -12.42 20.84 -1.85
C ASP A 48 -12.43 19.59 -2.74
N LEU A 49 -11.30 19.34 -3.40
CA LEU A 49 -11.10 18.15 -4.22
C LEU A 49 -10.41 17.08 -3.38
N VAL A 50 -11.08 15.97 -3.14
CA VAL A 50 -10.59 14.83 -2.38
C VAL A 50 -10.23 13.71 -3.34
N VAL A 51 -8.96 13.35 -3.41
CA VAL A 51 -8.42 12.31 -4.29
C VAL A 51 -8.09 11.08 -3.45
N MET A 52 -8.69 9.95 -3.81
CA MET A 52 -8.55 8.68 -3.09
C MET A 52 -7.78 7.67 -3.94
N ALA A 53 -6.80 6.98 -3.37
CA ALA A 53 -6.03 5.94 -4.04
C ALA A 53 -6.04 4.62 -3.26
N HIS A 54 -6.38 3.53 -3.96
CA HIS A 54 -6.44 2.16 -3.40
C HIS A 54 -5.06 1.51 -3.29
N GLY A 55 -4.99 0.42 -2.50
CA GLY A 55 -3.79 -0.35 -2.26
C GLY A 55 -3.43 -1.33 -3.39
N TRP A 56 -2.36 -2.09 -3.16
CA TRP A 56 -2.00 -3.24 -3.98
C TRP A 56 -2.98 -4.40 -3.72
N ASN A 57 -3.02 -5.33 -4.64
CA ASN A 57 -3.90 -6.51 -4.63
C ASN A 57 -5.41 -6.22 -4.71
N ASN A 58 -5.79 -4.99 -5.05
CA ASN A 58 -7.18 -4.66 -5.35
C ASN A 58 -7.43 -4.72 -6.86
N ASP A 59 -8.51 -5.38 -7.25
CA ASP A 59 -9.08 -5.19 -8.58
C ASP A 59 -9.94 -3.91 -8.63
N GLU A 60 -10.49 -3.60 -9.82
CA GLU A 60 -11.32 -2.39 -9.99
C GLU A 60 -12.59 -2.40 -9.12
N ALA A 61 -13.16 -3.59 -8.84
CA ALA A 61 -14.37 -3.71 -8.04
C ALA A 61 -14.05 -3.44 -6.56
N GLU A 62 -12.99 -4.03 -6.04
CA GLU A 62 -12.53 -3.84 -4.67
C GLU A 62 -12.06 -2.41 -4.41
N ALA A 63 -11.36 -1.80 -5.37
CA ALA A 63 -11.00 -0.38 -5.31
C ALA A 63 -12.25 0.51 -5.24
N ALA A 64 -13.27 0.20 -6.04
CA ALA A 64 -14.53 0.94 -6.00
C ALA A 64 -15.31 0.70 -4.69
N ASP A 65 -15.23 -0.50 -4.10
CA ASP A 65 -15.83 -0.82 -2.80
C ASP A 65 -15.17 -0.02 -1.68
N LEU A 66 -13.84 0.07 -1.68
CA LEU A 66 -13.09 0.94 -0.77
C LEU A 66 -13.56 2.40 -0.86
N TYR A 67 -13.66 2.95 -2.08
CA TYR A 67 -14.10 4.34 -2.27
C TYR A 67 -15.54 4.54 -1.85
N ARG A 68 -16.42 3.58 -2.11
CA ARG A 68 -17.83 3.62 -1.64
C ARG A 68 -17.92 3.58 -0.11
N GLY A 69 -17.15 2.71 0.53
CA GLY A 69 -17.08 2.63 1.98
C GLY A 69 -16.60 3.92 2.63
N LEU A 70 -15.46 4.47 2.15
CA LEU A 70 -14.95 5.75 2.63
C LEU A 70 -15.95 6.89 2.42
N ALA A 71 -16.56 7.00 1.23
CA ALA A 71 -17.56 8.03 0.93
C ALA A 71 -18.81 7.90 1.82
N ALA A 72 -19.25 6.67 2.10
CA ALA A 72 -20.39 6.43 2.99
C ALA A 72 -20.09 6.89 4.42
N SER A 73 -18.93 6.54 4.96
CA SER A 73 -18.53 6.93 6.32
C SER A 73 -18.27 8.45 6.44
N LEU A 74 -17.70 9.08 5.39
CA LEU A 74 -17.59 10.54 5.35
C LEU A 74 -18.98 11.21 5.39
N ALA A 75 -19.95 10.68 4.62
CA ALA A 75 -21.31 11.20 4.62
C ALA A 75 -22.03 10.99 5.95
N GLU A 76 -21.83 9.84 6.59
CA GLU A 76 -22.39 9.53 7.91
C GLU A 76 -21.87 10.50 8.98
N VAL A 77 -20.56 10.72 9.05
CA VAL A 77 -19.96 11.68 9.99
C VAL A 77 -20.45 13.09 9.71
N GLN A 78 -20.52 13.52 8.45
CA GLN A 78 -21.05 14.84 8.08
C GLN A 78 -22.54 15.01 8.37
N GLY A 79 -23.29 13.93 8.40
CA GLY A 79 -24.70 13.92 8.80
C GLY A 79 -24.93 13.97 10.32
N SER A 80 -23.89 13.90 11.14
CA SER A 80 -24.02 13.89 12.60
C SER A 80 -24.24 15.29 13.20
N ASP A 81 -24.91 15.35 14.35
CA ASP A 81 -25.10 16.60 15.12
C ASP A 81 -23.77 17.23 15.54
N ALA A 82 -22.78 16.39 15.87
CA ALA A 82 -21.44 16.86 16.25
C ALA A 82 -20.75 17.58 15.09
N TRP A 83 -20.85 17.06 13.88
CA TRP A 83 -20.34 17.71 12.69
C TRP A 83 -21.09 19.00 12.38
N ALA A 84 -22.43 18.98 12.39
CA ALA A 84 -23.25 20.14 12.09
C ALA A 84 -22.93 21.35 13.00
N ALA A 85 -22.52 21.10 14.24
CA ALA A 85 -22.11 22.13 15.20
C ALA A 85 -20.72 22.71 14.93
N ALA A 86 -19.83 21.98 14.25
CA ALA A 86 -18.41 22.31 14.08
C ALA A 86 -18.01 22.59 12.63
N ALA A 87 -18.84 22.21 11.65
CA ALA A 87 -18.53 22.25 10.23
C ALA A 87 -18.24 23.68 9.73
N PRO A 88 -17.16 23.88 8.95
CA PRO A 88 -16.91 25.16 8.32
C PRO A 88 -17.99 25.47 7.28
N SER A 89 -18.42 26.75 7.23
CA SER A 89 -19.40 27.19 6.26
C SER A 89 -18.86 27.08 4.83
N GLY A 90 -19.68 26.58 3.91
CA GLY A 90 -19.36 26.53 2.48
C GLY A 90 -18.43 25.40 2.05
N LEU A 91 -18.12 24.43 2.90
CA LEU A 91 -17.39 23.22 2.53
C LEU A 91 -18.23 22.37 1.55
N ARG A 92 -17.71 22.14 0.35
CA ARG A 92 -18.30 21.26 -0.67
C ARG A 92 -17.24 20.34 -1.23
N LEU A 93 -17.33 19.06 -0.86
CA LEU A 93 -16.39 18.02 -1.29
C LEU A 93 -16.76 17.50 -2.67
N GLY A 94 -15.76 17.32 -3.53
CA GLY A 94 -15.84 16.50 -4.73
C GLY A 94 -14.82 15.38 -4.63
N LEU A 95 -15.25 14.15 -4.93
CA LEU A 95 -14.42 12.97 -4.77
C LEU A 95 -13.84 12.51 -6.12
N VAL A 96 -12.60 12.06 -6.10
CA VAL A 96 -11.92 11.42 -7.23
C VAL A 96 -11.35 10.10 -6.79
N GLY A 97 -11.76 8.99 -7.43
CA GLY A 97 -11.16 7.68 -7.26
C GLY A 97 -10.04 7.47 -8.28
N VAL A 98 -8.83 7.20 -7.81
CA VAL A 98 -7.68 6.86 -8.65
C VAL A 98 -7.61 5.36 -8.82
N PHE A 99 -7.70 4.88 -10.06
CA PHE A 99 -7.51 3.47 -10.42
C PHE A 99 -6.14 3.33 -11.09
N TRP A 100 -5.30 2.50 -10.52
CA TRP A 100 -3.97 2.23 -11.05
C TRP A 100 -3.75 0.72 -11.17
N PRO A 101 -2.92 0.22 -12.12
CA PRO A 101 -2.78 -1.20 -12.37
C PRO A 101 -2.00 -1.90 -11.27
N SER A 102 -2.67 -2.16 -10.17
CA SER A 102 -2.21 -3.02 -9.09
C SER A 102 -2.58 -4.47 -9.44
N LYS A 103 -1.60 -5.36 -9.51
CA LYS A 103 -1.86 -6.77 -9.82
C LYS A 103 -2.58 -7.43 -8.67
N LYS A 104 -3.75 -8.02 -8.93
CA LYS A 104 -4.44 -8.91 -7.99
C LYS A 104 -3.87 -10.32 -8.09
N PHE A 105 -3.57 -10.88 -6.93
CA PHE A 105 -3.32 -12.31 -6.76
C PHE A 105 -4.51 -12.94 -6.06
N ALA A 106 -4.78 -14.22 -6.30
CA ALA A 106 -5.71 -14.94 -5.45
C ALA A 106 -5.21 -14.87 -3.99
N ASP A 107 -6.08 -14.53 -3.07
CA ASP A 107 -5.73 -14.33 -1.64
C ASP A 107 -5.03 -15.57 -1.05
N GLU A 108 -5.42 -16.76 -1.49
CA GLU A 108 -4.79 -18.04 -1.16
C GLU A 108 -3.31 -18.11 -1.56
N ALA A 109 -2.88 -17.31 -2.53
CA ALA A 109 -1.49 -17.27 -2.98
C ALA A 109 -0.58 -16.36 -2.15
N LEU A 110 -1.16 -15.46 -1.35
CA LEU A 110 -0.45 -14.58 -0.41
C LEU A 110 -0.26 -15.25 0.95
N ILE A 111 -1.10 -16.23 1.28
CA ILE A 111 -1.06 -16.94 2.58
C ILE A 111 0.00 -18.04 2.49
N PRO A 112 1.10 -17.99 3.25
CA PRO A 112 2.01 -19.11 3.38
C PRO A 112 1.26 -20.31 3.98
N GLY A 113 1.07 -21.38 3.21
CA GLY A 113 0.34 -22.59 3.64
C GLY A 113 -1.15 -22.65 3.27
N GLY A 114 -1.69 -21.72 2.48
CA GLY A 114 -3.04 -21.79 1.93
C GLY A 114 -3.28 -23.08 1.13
N ALA A 115 -4.56 -23.48 0.95
CA ALA A 115 -5.00 -24.76 0.37
C ALA A 115 -4.42 -25.13 -1.02
N ALA A 116 -3.76 -24.20 -1.70
CA ALA A 116 -2.93 -24.47 -2.88
C ALA A 116 -1.72 -25.38 -2.61
N GLY A 117 -1.43 -25.71 -1.34
CA GLY A 117 -0.36 -26.64 -0.94
C GLY A 117 -0.68 -28.13 -1.17
N LEU A 118 -1.82 -28.49 -1.73
CA LEU A 118 -2.22 -29.88 -1.99
C LEU A 118 -2.12 -30.29 -3.48
N GLY A 119 -1.70 -29.39 -4.37
CA GLY A 119 -1.38 -29.70 -5.77
C GLY A 119 0.11 -30.03 -5.96
N ASP A 120 0.44 -30.89 -6.90
CA ASP A 120 1.82 -31.25 -7.25
C ASP A 120 2.61 -29.96 -7.57
N GLY A 121 3.69 -29.73 -6.82
CA GLY A 121 4.34 -28.42 -6.65
C GLY A 121 4.81 -27.70 -7.94
N ASP A 122 5.01 -28.44 -9.05
CA ASP A 122 5.48 -27.91 -10.33
C ASP A 122 4.43 -27.06 -11.04
N ASP A 123 3.19 -27.50 -11.05
CA ASP A 123 2.10 -26.82 -11.76
C ASP A 123 1.72 -25.51 -11.05
N VAL A 124 1.81 -25.48 -9.71
CA VAL A 124 1.47 -24.29 -8.92
C VAL A 124 2.47 -23.15 -9.15
N LEU A 125 3.79 -23.43 -9.07
CA LEU A 125 4.79 -22.39 -9.30
C LEU A 125 4.77 -21.89 -10.76
N ARG A 126 4.58 -22.79 -11.72
CA ARG A 126 4.47 -22.44 -13.15
C ARG A 126 3.23 -21.58 -13.42
N SER A 127 2.06 -21.96 -12.88
CA SER A 127 0.84 -21.16 -13.00
C SER A 127 1.06 -19.76 -12.42
N ARG A 128 1.76 -19.68 -11.30
CA ARG A 128 2.11 -18.42 -10.67
C ARG A 128 2.99 -17.54 -11.54
N ILE A 129 4.01 -18.12 -12.18
CA ILE A 129 4.89 -17.41 -13.11
C ILE A 129 4.08 -16.90 -14.32
N ASP A 130 3.15 -17.69 -14.84
CA ASP A 130 2.30 -17.29 -15.97
C ASP A 130 1.33 -16.16 -15.61
N GLU A 131 0.77 -16.16 -14.41
CA GLU A 131 -0.05 -15.05 -13.87
C GLU A 131 0.73 -13.72 -13.76
N LEU A 132 2.05 -13.79 -13.59
CA LEU A 132 2.90 -12.63 -13.44
C LEU A 132 3.33 -11.96 -14.75
N ARG A 133 3.01 -12.54 -15.93
CA ARG A 133 3.45 -11.99 -17.23
C ARG A 133 3.08 -10.52 -17.42
N ASP A 134 1.90 -10.12 -16.96
CA ASP A 134 1.44 -8.73 -17.03
C ASP A 134 1.87 -7.86 -15.83
N ALA A 135 2.55 -8.47 -14.85
CA ALA A 135 2.92 -7.75 -13.62
C ALA A 135 4.20 -6.93 -13.76
N PHE A 136 5.10 -7.27 -14.69
CA PHE A 136 6.40 -6.64 -14.84
C PHE A 136 6.50 -5.77 -16.09
N ASP A 137 7.20 -4.64 -15.98
CA ASP A 137 7.33 -3.64 -17.05
C ASP A 137 8.68 -3.69 -17.75
N ALA A 138 9.60 -4.57 -17.30
CA ALA A 138 10.90 -4.74 -17.92
C ALA A 138 10.75 -5.29 -19.37
N PRO A 139 11.45 -4.73 -20.37
CA PRO A 139 11.33 -5.19 -21.77
C PRO A 139 11.67 -6.68 -21.96
N ALA A 140 12.49 -7.25 -21.08
CA ALA A 140 12.86 -8.66 -21.10
C ALA A 140 11.97 -9.56 -20.22
N ALA A 141 10.93 -9.03 -19.57
CA ALA A 141 10.15 -9.75 -18.56
C ALA A 141 9.59 -11.09 -19.07
N ASP A 142 9.01 -11.13 -20.25
CA ASP A 142 8.45 -12.36 -20.82
C ASP A 142 9.52 -13.45 -21.03
N GLY A 143 10.71 -13.07 -21.50
CA GLY A 143 11.83 -13.98 -21.66
C GLY A 143 12.35 -14.50 -20.32
N LEU A 144 12.49 -13.62 -19.34
CA LEU A 144 12.92 -13.98 -17.98
C LEU A 144 11.91 -14.89 -17.28
N LEU A 145 10.62 -14.60 -17.37
CA LEU A 145 9.55 -15.43 -16.82
C LEU A 145 9.48 -16.80 -17.52
N THR A 146 9.69 -16.84 -18.83
CA THR A 146 9.75 -18.10 -19.58
C THR A 146 10.95 -18.96 -19.13
N ALA A 147 12.12 -18.36 -18.94
CA ALA A 147 13.28 -19.05 -18.40
C ALA A 147 13.06 -19.51 -16.96
N ALA A 148 12.46 -18.67 -16.11
CA ALA A 148 12.11 -19.01 -14.74
C ALA A 148 11.09 -20.18 -14.66
N ALA A 149 10.10 -20.20 -15.56
CA ALA A 149 9.13 -21.29 -15.67
C ALA A 149 9.79 -22.61 -16.11
N ALA A 150 10.76 -22.56 -17.01
CA ALA A 150 11.53 -23.75 -17.40
C ALA A 150 12.42 -24.26 -16.26
N LEU A 151 12.94 -23.36 -15.43
CA LEU A 151 13.80 -23.70 -14.29
C LEU A 151 13.01 -24.25 -13.11
N SER A 152 11.73 -23.88 -12.96
CA SER A 152 10.88 -24.24 -11.82
C SER A 152 10.77 -25.75 -11.59
N THR A 153 10.82 -26.56 -12.67
CA THR A 153 10.75 -28.03 -12.60
C THR A 153 12.04 -28.68 -12.11
N GLN A 154 13.16 -27.93 -12.03
CA GLN A 154 14.48 -28.42 -11.66
C GLN A 154 14.97 -27.90 -10.30
N LEU A 155 14.14 -27.14 -9.59
CA LEU A 155 14.54 -26.47 -8.35
C LEU A 155 14.87 -27.43 -7.22
N ASP A 156 14.20 -28.59 -7.16
CA ASP A 156 14.45 -29.60 -6.10
C ASP A 156 15.61 -30.54 -6.44
N ASP A 157 16.05 -30.57 -7.69
CA ASP A 157 17.12 -31.48 -8.14
C ASP A 157 18.52 -30.96 -7.79
N ASP A 158 18.68 -29.61 -7.74
CA ASP A 158 19.97 -28.97 -7.51
C ASP A 158 19.80 -27.65 -6.74
N PRO A 159 20.41 -27.48 -5.56
CA PRO A 159 20.36 -26.23 -4.81
C PRO A 159 20.85 -24.98 -5.57
N GLY A 160 21.75 -25.16 -6.55
CA GLY A 160 22.24 -24.08 -7.40
C GLY A 160 21.17 -23.49 -8.31
N ARG A 161 20.11 -24.25 -8.59
CA ARG A 161 18.99 -23.79 -9.43
C ARG A 161 18.18 -22.66 -8.80
N LEU A 162 18.07 -22.63 -7.46
CA LEU A 162 17.41 -21.53 -6.78
C LEU A 162 18.18 -20.20 -6.95
N ALA A 163 19.51 -20.24 -6.89
CA ALA A 163 20.33 -19.05 -7.15
C ALA A 163 20.21 -18.56 -8.60
N GLU A 164 20.14 -19.49 -9.56
CA GLU A 164 19.88 -19.15 -10.95
C GLU A 164 18.48 -18.53 -11.13
N PHE A 165 17.45 -19.09 -10.47
CA PHE A 165 16.09 -18.56 -10.46
C PHE A 165 16.04 -17.15 -9.88
N VAL A 166 16.71 -16.90 -8.76
CA VAL A 166 16.85 -15.56 -8.15
C VAL A 166 17.53 -14.60 -9.12
N THR A 167 18.59 -15.03 -9.81
CA THR A 167 19.30 -14.20 -10.80
C THR A 167 18.39 -13.78 -11.96
N LEU A 168 17.64 -14.73 -12.53
CA LEU A 168 16.71 -14.47 -13.64
C LEU A 168 15.60 -13.50 -13.21
N THR A 169 14.96 -13.80 -12.10
CA THR A 169 13.78 -13.05 -11.62
C THR A 169 14.13 -11.71 -10.98
N ARG A 170 15.36 -11.51 -10.51
CA ARG A 170 15.87 -10.21 -10.10
C ARG A 170 15.82 -9.19 -11.25
N GLY A 171 16.10 -9.62 -12.49
CA GLY A 171 15.99 -8.79 -13.68
C GLY A 171 14.57 -8.36 -14.06
N LEU A 172 13.55 -8.92 -13.42
CA LEU A 172 12.14 -8.50 -13.60
C LEU A 172 11.85 -7.13 -12.99
N VAL A 173 12.50 -6.83 -11.88
CA VAL A 173 12.37 -5.51 -11.23
C VAL A 173 13.33 -4.58 -11.94
N ALA A 174 12.79 -3.69 -12.77
CA ALA A 174 13.61 -2.67 -13.40
C ALA A 174 14.30 -1.87 -12.30
N THR A 175 15.64 -1.79 -12.36
CA THR A 175 16.37 -0.84 -11.50
C THR A 175 15.87 0.55 -11.89
N PRO A 176 15.21 1.29 -11.01
CA PRO A 176 14.66 2.58 -11.41
C PRO A 176 15.81 3.46 -11.85
N ALA A 177 15.68 4.12 -13.00
CA ALA A 177 16.37 5.37 -13.26
C ALA A 177 15.70 6.42 -12.36
N VAL A 178 15.95 6.29 -11.06
CA VAL A 178 15.21 7.03 -10.05
C VAL A 178 15.95 8.31 -9.78
N GLY A 179 15.26 9.43 -10.00
CA GLY A 179 15.67 10.72 -9.47
C GLY A 179 15.71 10.70 -7.94
N PRO A 180 16.45 11.61 -7.29
CA PRO A 180 16.47 11.72 -5.84
C PRO A 180 15.04 11.81 -5.29
N GLY A 181 14.70 10.93 -4.35
CA GLY A 181 13.40 10.91 -3.68
C GLY A 181 12.41 9.82 -4.08
N THR A 182 12.78 8.87 -4.96
CA THR A 182 11.88 7.78 -5.38
C THR A 182 12.26 6.41 -4.80
N GLY A 183 13.41 6.28 -4.14
CA GLY A 183 13.89 5.04 -3.54
C GLY A 183 13.46 4.90 -2.08
N ASP A 184 12.76 3.82 -1.75
CA ASP A 184 12.84 3.22 -0.43
C ASP A 184 14.13 2.38 -0.45
N HIS A 185 15.08 2.74 0.38
CA HIS A 185 16.40 2.08 0.46
C HIS A 185 16.34 0.59 0.83
N ASP A 186 15.18 0.10 1.29
CA ASP A 186 14.95 -1.29 1.66
C ASP A 186 15.05 -2.31 0.50
N ALA A 187 14.93 -1.86 -0.76
CA ALA A 187 15.04 -2.73 -1.92
C ALA A 187 16.46 -2.80 -2.50
N ASP A 188 17.24 -1.73 -2.38
CA ASP A 188 18.51 -1.58 -3.07
C ASP A 188 19.51 -2.66 -2.63
N GLU A 189 19.56 -2.97 -1.34
CA GLU A 189 20.45 -4.00 -0.80
C GLU A 189 20.08 -5.40 -1.31
N LEU A 190 18.79 -5.72 -1.41
CA LEU A 190 18.31 -7.03 -1.85
C LEU A 190 18.45 -7.25 -3.35
N PHE A 191 18.22 -6.21 -4.14
CA PHE A 191 18.25 -6.32 -5.59
C PHE A 191 19.61 -5.99 -6.21
N ALA A 192 20.43 -5.18 -5.56
CA ALA A 192 21.73 -4.76 -6.06
C ALA A 192 22.92 -5.15 -5.16
N GLY A 193 22.73 -5.26 -3.84
CA GLY A 193 23.82 -5.44 -2.88
C GLY A 193 24.22 -6.89 -2.59
N LEU A 194 23.28 -7.83 -2.63
CA LEU A 194 23.53 -9.23 -2.32
C LEU A 194 23.67 -10.10 -3.57
N ASP A 195 24.60 -11.05 -3.56
CA ASP A 195 24.66 -12.07 -4.62
C ASP A 195 23.49 -13.05 -4.52
N ALA A 196 23.13 -13.67 -5.65
CA ALA A 196 21.95 -14.53 -5.76
C ALA A 196 22.08 -15.83 -4.93
N GLY A 197 23.29 -16.33 -4.75
CA GLY A 197 23.56 -17.50 -3.90
C GLY A 197 23.24 -17.20 -2.44
N THR A 198 23.73 -16.07 -1.93
CA THR A 198 23.43 -15.59 -0.56
C THR A 198 21.93 -15.41 -0.35
N VAL A 199 21.20 -14.83 -1.33
CA VAL A 199 19.75 -14.70 -1.24
C VAL A 199 19.07 -16.05 -1.22
N ALA A 200 19.48 -16.98 -2.08
CA ALA A 200 18.93 -18.35 -2.13
C ALA A 200 19.15 -19.11 -0.80
N GLU A 201 20.34 -19.02 -0.23
CA GLU A 201 20.65 -19.60 1.08
C GLU A 201 19.75 -19.03 2.17
N ARG A 202 19.58 -17.70 2.22
CA ARG A 202 18.72 -17.03 3.22
C ARG A 202 17.24 -17.36 3.04
N LEU A 203 16.79 -17.58 1.82
CA LEU A 203 15.40 -18.02 1.53
C LEU A 203 15.15 -19.45 2.04
N LEU A 204 16.17 -20.30 2.06
CA LEU A 204 16.10 -21.69 2.52
C LEU A 204 16.35 -21.83 4.03
N ASP A 205 17.03 -20.87 4.66
CA ASP A 205 17.41 -20.93 6.08
C ASP A 205 16.15 -20.84 6.96
N PRO A 206 15.76 -21.91 7.67
CA PRO A 206 14.71 -21.85 8.67
C PRO A 206 15.26 -21.10 9.88
N ALA A 207 14.91 -19.84 10.08
CA ALA A 207 15.29 -19.15 11.32
C ALA A 207 14.70 -19.90 12.52
N PRO A 208 15.53 -20.27 13.52
CA PRO A 208 15.09 -21.10 14.64
C PRO A 208 14.04 -20.46 15.55
N ASP A 209 13.92 -19.13 15.54
CA ASP A 209 12.99 -18.36 16.39
C ASP A 209 12.33 -17.26 15.56
N ASP A 210 11.46 -17.64 14.61
CA ASP A 210 10.72 -16.68 13.80
C ASP A 210 9.41 -16.26 14.50
N PRO A 211 9.36 -15.08 15.15
CA PRO A 211 8.12 -14.59 15.75
C PRO A 211 6.99 -14.43 14.74
N LEU A 212 7.32 -14.30 13.43
CA LEU A 212 6.36 -14.26 12.33
C LEU A 212 5.71 -15.60 12.02
N ALA A 213 6.36 -16.72 12.34
CA ALA A 213 5.71 -18.02 12.23
C ALA A 213 4.45 -18.08 13.10
N TRP A 214 4.46 -17.39 14.24
CA TRP A 214 3.31 -17.28 15.15
C TRP A 214 2.24 -16.31 14.63
N GLN A 215 2.64 -15.17 14.07
CA GLN A 215 1.70 -14.16 13.55
C GLN A 215 1.00 -14.63 12.27
N VAL A 216 1.69 -15.38 11.41
CA VAL A 216 1.08 -15.98 10.21
C VAL A 216 0.11 -17.11 10.58
N ALA A 217 0.34 -17.84 11.67
CA ALA A 217 -0.61 -18.82 12.20
C ALA A 217 -1.90 -18.15 12.69
N ASP A 218 -1.80 -17.00 13.37
CA ASP A 218 -2.96 -16.23 13.85
C ASP A 218 -3.79 -15.63 12.71
N VAL A 219 -3.15 -15.13 11.64
CA VAL A 219 -3.86 -14.61 10.45
C VAL A 219 -4.61 -15.74 9.70
N ALA A 220 -4.02 -16.94 9.63
CA ALA A 220 -4.69 -18.10 9.05
C ALA A 220 -5.90 -18.54 9.88
N ASP A 221 -5.87 -18.33 11.20
CA ASP A 221 -6.96 -18.70 12.11
C ASP A 221 -8.08 -17.64 12.14
N THR A 222 -7.75 -16.36 12.05
CA THR A 222 -8.75 -15.27 11.99
C THR A 222 -9.50 -15.22 10.67
N GLY A 223 -8.84 -15.51 9.53
CA GLY A 223 -9.51 -15.67 8.23
C GLY A 223 -10.46 -16.85 8.17
N ARG A 224 -10.24 -17.89 8.99
CA ARG A 224 -11.16 -19.02 9.16
C ARG A 224 -12.36 -18.72 10.05
N ALA A 225 -12.20 -17.87 11.04
CA ALA A 225 -13.29 -17.50 11.96
C ALA A 225 -14.41 -16.70 11.29
N ALA A 226 -14.12 -15.97 10.22
CA ALA A 226 -15.10 -15.19 9.46
C ALA A 226 -16.01 -16.06 8.55
N LEU A 227 -15.70 -17.35 8.35
CA LEU A 227 -16.47 -18.27 7.51
C LEU A 227 -17.18 -19.39 8.29
N ALA A 228 -17.08 -19.45 9.62
CA ALA A 228 -17.70 -20.48 10.45
C ALA A 228 -19.04 -20.02 11.03
N THR A 229 -20.12 -20.26 10.30
CA THR A 229 -21.45 -20.38 10.88
C THR A 229 -21.71 -21.87 11.20
N ASP A 230 -21.89 -22.15 12.51
CA ASP A 230 -22.53 -23.31 13.14
C ASP A 230 -22.08 -24.75 12.82
N GLY A 231 -21.45 -25.40 13.81
CA GLY A 231 -21.48 -26.84 14.04
C GLY A 231 -20.16 -27.49 14.48
N PRO A 232 -20.16 -28.37 15.49
CA PRO A 232 -18.94 -28.96 16.03
C PRO A 232 -18.48 -30.16 15.19
N ILE A 233 -17.44 -30.00 14.38
CA ILE A 233 -16.73 -31.14 13.78
C ILE A 233 -15.25 -30.96 14.11
N GLY A 234 -14.72 -31.93 14.88
CA GLY A 234 -13.31 -32.00 15.22
C GLY A 234 -12.44 -32.09 13.96
N VAL A 235 -11.56 -31.13 13.77
CA VAL A 235 -10.57 -31.08 12.70
C VAL A 235 -9.31 -31.76 13.21
N PRO A 236 -8.72 -32.74 12.49
CA PRO A 236 -7.43 -33.31 12.88
C PRO A 236 -6.33 -32.24 12.75
N ASP A 237 -5.49 -32.15 13.77
CA ASP A 237 -4.32 -31.28 13.88
C ASP A 237 -3.20 -31.72 12.90
N VAL A 238 -3.37 -31.43 11.60
CA VAL A 238 -2.36 -31.72 10.55
C VAL A 238 -1.71 -30.43 10.03
N GLY A 239 -2.25 -29.25 10.39
CA GLY A 239 -1.77 -27.96 9.91
C GLY A 239 -0.54 -27.42 10.66
N THR A 240 -0.45 -27.71 11.93
CA THR A 240 0.58 -27.14 12.83
C THR A 240 1.93 -27.82 12.70
N ALA A 241 1.98 -29.12 12.41
CA ALA A 241 3.23 -29.86 12.27
C ALA A 241 3.98 -29.56 10.95
N ALA A 242 3.27 -29.21 9.88
CA ALA A 242 3.87 -28.79 8.60
C ALA A 242 4.52 -27.40 8.67
N PHE A 243 4.19 -26.62 9.68
CA PHE A 243 4.70 -25.25 9.87
C PHE A 243 5.97 -25.21 10.72
N LEU A 244 6.18 -26.18 11.57
CA LEU A 244 7.15 -26.14 12.68
C LEU A 244 8.48 -26.86 12.43
N GLY A 245 8.84 -27.30 11.22
CA GLY A 245 10.14 -27.97 11.14
C GLY A 245 10.53 -28.72 9.89
N LEU A 246 9.78 -28.69 8.82
CA LEU A 246 10.26 -29.26 7.56
C LEU A 246 11.18 -28.27 6.83
N PRO A 247 12.30 -28.74 6.25
CA PRO A 247 13.14 -27.91 5.39
C PRO A 247 12.26 -27.32 4.29
N ARG A 248 12.26 -26.00 4.18
CA ARG A 248 11.49 -25.29 3.17
C ARG A 248 12.03 -25.71 1.81
N SER A 249 11.13 -26.17 0.92
CA SER A 249 11.55 -26.62 -0.40
C SER A 249 12.13 -25.46 -1.22
N PRO A 250 13.05 -25.70 -2.14
CA PRO A 250 13.52 -24.68 -3.08
C PRO A 250 12.38 -24.02 -3.86
N ARG A 251 11.29 -24.74 -4.16
CA ARG A 251 10.08 -24.22 -4.79
C ARG A 251 9.33 -23.22 -3.92
N ASP A 252 9.21 -23.50 -2.63
CA ASP A 252 8.60 -22.55 -1.70
C ASP A 252 9.46 -21.29 -1.54
N ALA A 253 10.75 -21.43 -1.55
CA ALA A 253 11.70 -20.32 -1.57
C ALA A 253 11.56 -19.48 -2.84
N ALA A 254 11.45 -20.11 -4.01
CA ALA A 254 11.24 -19.43 -5.29
C ALA A 254 9.90 -18.69 -5.33
N ARG A 255 8.82 -19.30 -4.82
CA ARG A 255 7.49 -18.66 -4.73
C ARG A 255 7.53 -17.41 -3.84
N ARG A 256 8.16 -17.49 -2.67
CA ARG A 256 8.34 -16.33 -1.78
C ARG A 256 9.15 -15.22 -2.43
N TRP A 257 10.22 -15.58 -3.14
CA TRP A 257 11.02 -14.62 -3.87
C TRP A 257 10.23 -13.92 -4.97
N LEU A 258 9.40 -14.64 -5.74
CA LEU A 258 8.51 -14.05 -6.74
C LEU A 258 7.48 -13.09 -6.14
N ASN A 259 6.88 -13.45 -5.02
CA ASN A 259 5.95 -12.55 -4.31
C ASN A 259 6.67 -11.26 -3.89
N PHE A 260 7.90 -11.40 -3.41
CA PHE A 260 8.74 -10.27 -3.02
C PHE A 260 9.12 -9.37 -4.21
N THR A 261 9.56 -9.96 -5.33
CA THR A 261 9.84 -9.18 -6.55
C THR A 261 8.61 -8.46 -7.07
N THR A 262 7.44 -9.10 -7.01
CA THR A 262 6.18 -8.47 -7.41
C THR A 262 5.78 -7.32 -6.49
N TYR A 263 5.96 -7.47 -5.18
CA TYR A 263 5.75 -6.40 -4.21
C TYR A 263 6.55 -5.15 -4.59
N TYR A 264 7.85 -5.30 -4.88
CA TYR A 264 8.70 -4.16 -5.25
C TYR A 264 8.33 -3.57 -6.62
N GLN A 265 7.95 -4.40 -7.58
CA GLN A 265 7.45 -3.91 -8.86
C GLN A 265 6.20 -3.04 -8.69
N MET A 266 5.25 -3.47 -7.85
CA MET A 266 4.03 -2.69 -7.59
C MET A 266 4.33 -1.40 -6.81
N LYS A 267 5.27 -1.45 -5.88
CA LYS A 267 5.76 -0.30 -5.12
C LYS A 267 6.37 0.77 -6.05
N GLN A 268 7.19 0.35 -7.03
CA GLN A 268 7.75 1.25 -8.06
C GLN A 268 6.66 1.80 -8.97
N ARG A 269 5.71 0.95 -9.39
CA ARG A 269 4.58 1.36 -10.24
C ARG A 269 3.72 2.42 -9.57
N ALA A 270 3.41 2.29 -8.28
CA ALA A 270 2.69 3.31 -7.54
C ALA A 270 3.40 4.67 -7.62
N SER A 271 4.72 4.71 -7.46
CA SER A 271 5.52 5.93 -7.60
C SER A 271 5.55 6.46 -9.04
N LEU A 272 5.65 5.57 -10.04
CA LEU A 272 5.64 5.95 -11.44
C LEU A 272 4.31 6.59 -11.84
N VAL A 273 3.18 5.98 -11.46
CA VAL A 273 1.84 6.54 -11.68
C VAL A 273 1.68 7.88 -10.99
N ALA A 274 2.23 8.03 -9.78
CA ALA A 274 2.23 9.29 -9.06
C ALA A 274 2.94 10.42 -9.84
N HIS A 275 4.19 10.19 -10.25
CA HIS A 275 5.02 11.23 -10.87
C HIS A 275 4.64 11.51 -12.32
N SER A 276 4.35 10.46 -13.12
CA SER A 276 4.09 10.59 -14.55
C SER A 276 2.60 10.78 -14.88
N GLY A 277 1.70 10.45 -13.95
CA GLY A 277 0.26 10.47 -14.15
C GLY A 277 -0.46 11.45 -13.24
N LEU A 278 -0.61 11.09 -11.97
CA LEU A 278 -1.51 11.83 -11.08
C LEU A 278 -1.04 13.27 -10.82
N ALA A 279 0.24 13.50 -10.53
CA ALA A 279 0.75 14.84 -10.24
C ALA A 279 0.57 15.82 -11.43
N PRO A 280 0.93 15.48 -12.68
CA PRO A 280 0.62 16.32 -13.84
C PRO A 280 -0.88 16.56 -14.08
N VAL A 281 -1.71 15.53 -13.88
CA VAL A 281 -3.17 15.67 -14.02
C VAL A 281 -3.72 16.64 -12.96
N LEU A 282 -3.28 16.54 -11.71
CA LEU A 282 -3.71 17.47 -10.66
C LEU A 282 -3.27 18.89 -10.92
N ALA A 283 -2.08 19.09 -11.49
CA ALA A 283 -1.64 20.43 -11.91
C ALA A 283 -2.54 21.07 -12.97
N ASP A 284 -3.16 20.26 -13.83
CA ASP A 284 -4.09 20.74 -14.85
C ASP A 284 -5.53 20.94 -14.34
N VAL A 285 -6.01 20.08 -13.43
CA VAL A 285 -7.43 20.05 -13.05
C VAL A 285 -7.77 20.87 -11.81
N VAL A 286 -6.84 21.06 -10.86
CA VAL A 286 -7.06 21.83 -9.63
C VAL A 286 -7.15 23.32 -9.96
N ARG A 287 -8.25 23.96 -9.56
CA ARG A 287 -8.49 25.38 -9.83
C ARG A 287 -7.86 26.30 -8.78
N PRO A 288 -7.50 27.52 -9.13
CA PRO A 288 -7.10 28.52 -8.15
C PRO A 288 -8.15 28.71 -7.05
N GLY A 289 -7.73 28.65 -5.80
CA GLY A 289 -8.62 28.75 -4.63
C GLY A 289 -9.32 27.46 -4.23
N GLN A 290 -9.21 26.38 -5.01
CA GLN A 290 -9.68 25.06 -4.63
C GLN A 290 -8.65 24.37 -3.74
N ARG A 291 -9.11 23.73 -2.67
CA ARG A 291 -8.25 22.94 -1.77
C ARG A 291 -8.11 21.52 -2.28
N LEU A 292 -6.89 20.99 -2.22
CA LEU A 292 -6.56 19.62 -2.63
C LEU A 292 -6.28 18.75 -1.41
N HIS A 293 -6.99 17.64 -1.30
CA HIS A 293 -6.83 16.65 -0.25
C HIS A 293 -6.51 15.29 -0.86
N LEU A 294 -5.56 14.58 -0.29
CA LEU A 294 -5.12 13.28 -0.76
C LEU A 294 -5.38 12.23 0.31
N ILE A 295 -6.03 11.12 -0.06
CA ILE A 295 -6.26 9.96 0.80
C ILE A 295 -5.67 8.75 0.11
N GLY A 296 -4.85 7.97 0.81
CA GLY A 296 -4.30 6.74 0.26
C GLY A 296 -4.33 5.60 1.25
N HIS A 297 -4.72 4.43 0.79
CA HIS A 297 -4.65 3.18 1.55
C HIS A 297 -3.50 2.31 1.06
N SER A 298 -2.70 1.75 1.95
CA SER A 298 -1.63 0.80 1.61
C SER A 298 -0.62 1.39 0.59
N PHE A 299 -0.44 0.79 -0.58
CA PHE A 299 0.34 1.39 -1.68
C PHE A 299 -0.31 2.63 -2.31
N GLY A 300 -1.62 2.80 -2.14
CA GLY A 300 -2.26 4.08 -2.47
C GLY A 300 -1.75 5.22 -1.60
N ALA A 301 -1.42 4.95 -0.33
CA ALA A 301 -0.76 5.92 0.55
C ALA A 301 0.61 6.33 -0.02
N ARG A 302 1.40 5.37 -0.52
CA ARG A 302 2.65 5.65 -1.24
C ARG A 302 2.41 6.49 -2.51
N LEU A 303 1.41 6.12 -3.32
CA LEU A 303 1.06 6.82 -4.55
C LEU A 303 0.74 8.30 -4.28
N VAL A 304 -0.15 8.57 -3.33
CA VAL A 304 -0.52 9.96 -3.01
C VAL A 304 0.62 10.74 -2.36
N THR A 305 1.47 10.09 -1.56
CA THR A 305 2.65 10.72 -0.97
C THR A 305 3.69 11.09 -2.03
N ALA A 306 3.98 10.17 -2.97
CA ALA A 306 4.85 10.43 -4.11
C ALA A 306 4.28 11.54 -5.02
N THR A 307 2.95 11.59 -5.16
CA THR A 307 2.26 12.67 -5.88
C THR A 307 2.51 14.02 -5.19
N ALA A 308 2.31 14.10 -3.87
CA ALA A 308 2.55 15.33 -3.11
C ALA A 308 4.03 15.76 -3.13
N ALA A 309 4.97 14.81 -3.17
CA ALA A 309 6.41 15.09 -3.28
C ALA A 309 6.84 15.59 -4.67
N ALA A 310 6.06 15.28 -5.72
CA ALA A 310 6.38 15.65 -7.09
C ALA A 310 6.34 17.19 -7.27
N ALA A 311 7.36 17.77 -7.90
CA ALA A 311 7.46 19.21 -8.11
C ALA A 311 6.29 19.81 -8.91
N THR A 312 5.68 19.01 -9.80
CA THR A 312 4.53 19.40 -10.62
C THR A 312 3.21 19.40 -9.86
N CYS A 313 3.10 18.71 -8.71
CA CYS A 313 1.85 18.67 -7.95
C CYS A 313 1.54 20.05 -7.34
N PRO A 314 0.30 20.53 -7.35
CA PRO A 314 -0.11 21.70 -6.57
C PRO A 314 0.17 21.51 -5.08
N ALA A 315 0.22 22.61 -4.32
CA ALA A 315 0.27 22.51 -2.86
C ALA A 315 -0.95 21.73 -2.33
N VAL A 316 -0.70 20.80 -1.43
CA VAL A 316 -1.73 19.91 -0.88
C VAL A 316 -2.23 20.47 0.44
N THR A 317 -3.55 20.53 0.61
CA THR A 317 -4.16 21.06 1.84
C THR A 317 -4.13 20.05 2.98
N SER A 318 -4.40 18.78 2.72
CA SER A 318 -4.20 17.71 3.71
C SER A 318 -3.87 16.38 3.05
N ILE A 319 -3.21 15.50 3.79
CA ILE A 319 -2.90 14.13 3.37
C ILE A 319 -3.38 13.17 4.47
N SER A 320 -4.11 12.14 4.10
CA SER A 320 -4.50 11.05 5.01
C SER A 320 -3.95 9.73 4.50
N LEU A 321 -3.02 9.15 5.25
CA LEU A 321 -2.34 7.90 4.94
C LEU A 321 -2.91 6.79 5.83
N LEU A 322 -3.71 5.93 5.22
CA LEU A 322 -4.43 4.84 5.90
C LEU A 322 -3.62 3.56 5.75
N GLN A 323 -3.05 3.05 6.84
CA GLN A 323 -2.23 1.83 6.87
C GLN A 323 -1.18 1.79 5.74
N GLY A 324 -0.35 2.85 5.66
CA GLY A 324 0.58 3.08 4.56
C GLY A 324 1.65 1.98 4.43
N ALA A 325 1.74 1.36 3.24
CA ALA A 325 2.69 0.28 2.95
C ALA A 325 4.00 0.83 2.35
N PHE A 326 4.73 1.62 3.12
CA PHE A 326 6.08 2.10 2.79
C PHE A 326 6.81 2.47 4.09
N SER A 327 8.11 2.76 3.98
CA SER A 327 8.99 2.94 5.14
C SER A 327 8.48 3.96 6.16
N HIS A 328 8.55 3.62 7.44
CA HIS A 328 8.28 4.53 8.55
C HIS A 328 9.28 5.71 8.62
N TYR A 329 10.43 5.61 7.95
CA TYR A 329 11.39 6.71 7.80
C TYR A 329 11.17 7.57 6.55
N ALA A 330 10.07 7.37 5.84
CA ALA A 330 9.78 8.08 4.59
C ALA A 330 9.82 9.62 4.70
N PHE A 331 9.48 10.15 5.89
CA PHE A 331 9.50 11.59 6.18
C PHE A 331 10.64 11.99 7.12
N ALA A 332 11.50 11.05 7.50
CA ALA A 332 12.56 11.29 8.45
C ALA A 332 13.56 12.34 7.97
N LYS A 333 14.20 13.02 8.93
CA LYS A 333 15.34 13.86 8.68
C LYS A 333 16.60 13.16 9.20
N ASP A 334 17.64 13.10 8.35
CA ASP A 334 18.93 12.47 8.68
C ASP A 334 18.77 11.06 9.30
N TRP A 335 17.88 10.21 8.72
CA TRP A 335 17.68 8.86 9.23
C TRP A 335 18.96 8.01 9.12
N GLU A 336 19.79 8.27 8.12
CA GLU A 336 21.19 7.96 8.02
C GLU A 336 21.98 9.25 7.81
N PRO A 337 23.28 9.32 8.18
CA PRO A 337 24.06 10.54 8.05
C PRO A 337 24.02 11.12 6.63
N GLY A 338 23.39 12.28 6.48
CA GLY A 338 23.24 12.98 5.20
C GLY A 338 22.13 12.47 4.30
N SER A 339 21.26 11.56 4.78
CA SER A 339 20.14 10.99 4.01
C SER A 339 18.81 11.30 4.66
N ASP A 340 17.97 12.07 3.98
CA ASP A 340 16.57 12.32 4.36
C ASP A 340 15.68 11.18 3.84
N GLY A 341 14.51 11.02 4.46
CA GLY A 341 13.49 10.07 4.00
C GLY A 341 13.01 10.36 2.58
N ALA A 342 12.69 9.31 1.83
CA ALA A 342 12.36 9.38 0.40
C ALA A 342 11.23 10.35 0.05
N PHE A 343 10.30 10.58 0.97
CA PHE A 343 9.15 11.47 0.78
C PHE A 343 9.21 12.74 1.65
N ARG A 344 10.37 13.10 2.17
CA ARG A 344 10.56 14.32 2.95
C ARG A 344 10.04 15.56 2.21
N ALA A 345 10.17 15.60 0.89
CA ALA A 345 9.68 16.68 0.04
C ALA A 345 8.16 16.90 0.12
N ALA A 346 7.37 15.86 0.44
CA ALA A 346 5.91 15.98 0.55
C ALA A 346 5.46 16.90 1.69
N ILE A 347 6.24 16.97 2.77
CA ILE A 347 5.97 17.81 3.95
C ILE A 347 6.82 19.07 4.02
N ALA A 348 7.55 19.38 2.94
CA ALA A 348 8.33 20.61 2.87
C ALA A 348 7.44 21.86 3.00
N PRO A 349 7.95 22.96 3.58
CA PRO A 349 7.21 24.21 3.69
C PRO A 349 6.64 24.68 2.34
N GLY A 350 5.36 24.97 2.32
CA GLY A 350 4.61 25.39 1.12
C GLY A 350 4.15 24.24 0.21
N ARG A 351 4.49 22.98 0.54
CA ARG A 351 3.99 21.78 -0.16
C ARG A 351 2.78 21.20 0.57
N LEU A 352 2.87 20.99 1.87
CA LEU A 352 1.76 20.65 2.74
C LEU A 352 1.29 21.91 3.48
N LEU A 353 0.08 22.34 3.22
CA LEU A 353 -0.48 23.57 3.80
C LEU A 353 -1.20 23.31 5.13
N GLY A 354 -1.74 22.13 5.33
CA GLY A 354 -2.44 21.68 6.50
C GLY A 354 -1.80 20.42 7.09
N PRO A 355 -2.55 19.60 7.84
CA PRO A 355 -2.00 18.42 8.49
C PRO A 355 -1.85 17.24 7.54
N MET A 356 -0.91 16.35 7.88
CA MET A 356 -0.91 14.96 7.45
C MET A 356 -1.39 14.09 8.60
N VAL A 357 -2.32 13.17 8.34
CA VAL A 357 -2.76 12.14 9.26
C VAL A 357 -2.21 10.79 8.79
N VAL A 358 -1.64 10.03 9.69
CA VAL A 358 -1.12 8.68 9.47
C VAL A 358 -1.80 7.75 10.46
N THR A 359 -2.66 6.85 10.00
CA THR A 359 -3.15 5.77 10.87
C THR A 359 -2.13 4.65 10.90
N HIS A 360 -1.88 4.12 12.08
CA HIS A 360 -1.01 2.97 12.27
C HIS A 360 -1.56 2.05 13.38
N THR A 361 -1.37 0.74 13.24
CA THR A 361 -1.83 -0.23 14.23
C THR A 361 -0.94 -1.46 14.27
N ARG A 362 -0.82 -2.06 15.44
CA ARG A 362 -0.16 -3.37 15.64
C ARG A 362 -0.95 -4.52 15.03
N ASN A 363 -2.22 -4.30 14.69
CA ASN A 363 -3.09 -5.27 14.01
C ASN A 363 -2.79 -5.38 12.50
N ASP A 364 -1.96 -4.48 11.93
CA ASP A 364 -1.58 -4.52 10.52
C ASP A 364 -0.44 -5.51 10.27
N HIS A 365 -0.81 -6.78 10.13
CA HIS A 365 0.15 -7.85 9.83
C HIS A 365 0.63 -7.85 8.38
N ALA A 366 -0.12 -7.27 7.44
CA ALA A 366 0.25 -7.28 6.02
C ALA A 366 1.47 -6.38 5.75
N VAL A 367 1.49 -5.17 6.30
CA VAL A 367 2.65 -4.27 6.22
C VAL A 367 3.83 -4.83 7.02
N GLY A 368 3.58 -5.34 8.22
CA GLY A 368 4.60 -5.96 9.05
C GLY A 368 5.31 -7.13 8.36
N LEU A 369 4.56 -8.00 7.66
CA LEU A 369 5.11 -9.18 6.98
C LEU A 369 6.04 -8.82 5.81
N ALA A 370 5.65 -7.86 4.94
CA ALA A 370 6.46 -7.48 3.79
C ALA A 370 7.81 -6.88 4.23
N TYR A 371 7.80 -6.04 5.25
CA TYR A 371 9.01 -5.44 5.81
C TYR A 371 9.86 -6.44 6.60
N ALA A 372 9.23 -7.38 7.30
CA ALA A 372 9.91 -8.42 8.01
C ALA A 372 10.68 -9.39 7.08
N VAL A 373 10.13 -9.73 5.92
CA VAL A 373 10.83 -10.52 4.90
C VAL A 373 12.04 -9.77 4.37
N ALA A 374 11.92 -8.47 4.11
CA ALA A 374 13.02 -7.63 3.67
C ALA A 374 14.15 -7.56 4.72
N SER A 375 13.81 -7.29 5.97
CA SER A 375 14.74 -7.26 7.11
C SER A 375 15.51 -8.58 7.28
N ARG A 376 14.79 -9.68 7.15
CA ARG A 376 15.37 -11.02 7.29
C ARG A 376 16.32 -11.39 6.15
N LEU A 377 15.97 -11.06 4.92
CA LEU A 377 16.84 -11.26 3.78
C LEU A 377 18.10 -10.38 3.88
N ALA A 378 18.02 -9.20 4.45
CA ALA A 378 19.15 -8.32 4.72
C ALA A 378 20.01 -8.79 5.93
N ARG A 379 19.57 -9.80 6.73
CA ARG A 379 20.23 -10.27 7.96
C ARG A 379 20.56 -9.15 8.94
N GLN A 380 19.71 -8.20 9.07
CA GLN A 380 19.88 -7.25 10.15
C GLN A 380 19.40 -7.89 11.45
N THR A 381 20.26 -7.86 12.46
CA THR A 381 19.95 -8.28 13.82
C THR A 381 19.05 -7.24 14.48
N ALA A 382 17.83 -7.14 14.01
CA ALA A 382 16.82 -6.35 14.70
C ALA A 382 16.34 -7.19 15.90
N SER A 383 16.32 -6.60 17.06
CA SER A 383 15.81 -7.17 18.30
C SER A 383 14.29 -7.36 18.30
N GLY A 384 13.62 -7.02 17.21
CA GLY A 384 12.19 -7.20 16.91
C GLY A 384 11.93 -6.92 15.43
N ILE A 385 11.12 -7.76 14.79
CA ILE A 385 10.74 -7.59 13.39
C ILE A 385 9.70 -6.49 13.31
N GLY A 386 9.99 -5.42 12.55
CA GLY A 386 9.10 -4.25 12.44
C GLY A 386 9.20 -3.27 13.61
N ASP A 387 10.19 -3.45 14.49
CA ASP A 387 10.47 -2.56 15.61
C ASP A 387 10.81 -1.14 15.12
N ALA A 388 10.53 -0.14 15.97
CA ALA A 388 10.82 1.27 15.74
C ALA A 388 12.30 1.56 15.44
N ASP A 389 13.21 0.71 15.88
CA ASP A 389 14.66 0.81 15.63
C ASP A 389 15.12 0.04 14.39
N SER A 390 14.24 -0.74 13.76
CA SER A 390 14.55 -1.46 12.51
C SER A 390 14.52 -0.50 11.33
N PRO A 391 15.53 -0.46 10.44
CA PRO A 391 15.43 0.29 9.19
C PRO A 391 14.31 -0.23 8.25
N TYR A 392 13.75 -1.39 8.55
CA TYR A 392 12.69 -2.07 7.81
C TYR A 392 11.37 -2.07 8.59
N GLY A 393 10.86 -0.91 8.97
CA GLY A 393 9.54 -0.77 9.57
C GLY A 393 8.56 -0.10 8.61
N GLY A 394 7.31 -0.54 8.62
CA GLY A 394 6.25 0.04 7.80
C GLY A 394 5.51 1.19 8.48
N LEU A 395 5.12 2.19 7.70
CA LEU A 395 4.38 3.35 8.19
C LEU A 395 3.05 2.94 8.86
N GLY A 396 2.31 2.00 8.26
CA GLY A 396 1.02 1.51 8.79
C GLY A 396 1.13 0.72 10.09
N SER A 397 2.34 0.26 10.46
CA SER A 397 2.57 -0.42 11.75
C SER A 397 3.14 0.52 12.82
N ASN A 398 3.99 1.48 12.45
CA ASN A 398 4.80 2.24 13.40
C ASN A 398 4.56 3.76 13.39
N GLY A 399 3.77 4.28 12.44
CA GLY A 399 3.69 5.72 12.21
C GLY A 399 4.95 6.29 11.52
N ALA A 400 5.03 7.60 11.39
CA ALA A 400 6.15 8.32 10.78
C ALA A 400 7.24 8.58 11.82
N LEU A 401 8.29 7.76 11.82
CA LEU A 401 9.38 7.84 12.81
C LEU A 401 10.51 8.77 12.34
N ARG A 402 11.32 9.26 13.29
CA ARG A 402 12.43 10.19 13.07
C ARG A 402 12.05 11.42 12.23
N THR A 403 10.76 11.79 12.31
CA THR A 403 10.17 12.92 11.60
C THR A 403 9.99 14.07 12.59
N PRO A 404 10.77 15.15 12.51
CA PRO A 404 10.70 16.25 13.50
C PRO A 404 9.32 16.90 13.63
N GLU A 405 8.53 16.86 12.57
CA GLU A 405 7.17 17.40 12.51
C GLU A 405 6.11 16.40 12.98
N ALA A 406 6.50 15.18 13.41
CA ALA A 406 5.54 14.17 13.88
C ALA A 406 4.97 14.53 15.27
N VAL A 407 3.69 14.31 15.43
CA VAL A 407 2.92 14.45 16.67
C VAL A 407 2.20 13.12 16.92
N GLU A 408 2.44 12.53 18.07
CA GLU A 408 1.78 11.27 18.47
C GLU A 408 0.39 11.54 18.99
N GLY A 409 -0.57 10.65 18.65
CA GLY A 409 -1.95 10.72 19.07
C GLY A 409 -2.66 9.38 18.91
N GLU A 410 -3.95 9.39 19.11
CA GLU A 410 -4.81 8.21 18.96
C GLU A 410 -5.91 8.48 17.94
N LEU A 411 -6.35 7.43 17.23
CA LEU A 411 -7.57 7.49 16.44
C LEU A 411 -8.76 7.59 17.41
N LEU A 412 -9.54 8.65 17.27
CA LEU A 412 -10.66 8.95 18.18
C LEU A 412 -11.99 8.39 17.66
N PRO A 413 -12.98 8.18 18.53
CA PRO A 413 -14.35 7.84 18.11
C PRO A 413 -14.89 8.83 17.08
N ALA A 414 -15.93 8.43 16.33
CA ALA A 414 -16.52 9.22 15.25
C ALA A 414 -16.97 10.65 15.64
N ALA A 415 -17.26 10.89 16.92
CA ALA A 415 -17.59 12.21 17.46
C ALA A 415 -16.39 12.90 18.16
N GLY A 416 -15.20 12.31 18.08
CA GLY A 416 -13.99 12.86 18.70
C GLY A 416 -13.50 14.12 17.99
N THR A 417 -12.91 15.03 18.75
CA THR A 417 -12.37 16.29 18.21
C THR A 417 -10.85 16.25 18.19
N TYR A 418 -10.27 16.58 17.03
CA TYR A 418 -8.83 16.64 16.83
C TYR A 418 -8.31 18.08 16.86
N ASP A 419 -7.12 18.26 17.39
CA ASP A 419 -6.32 19.49 17.25
C ASP A 419 -5.15 19.21 16.31
N LEU A 420 -5.42 19.25 15.01
CA LEU A 420 -4.44 18.94 13.96
C LEU A 420 -3.71 20.19 13.52
N LEU A 421 -2.39 20.20 13.72
CA LEU A 421 -1.53 21.33 13.39
C LEU A 421 -1.14 21.34 11.90
N PRO A 422 -1.29 22.46 11.18
CA PRO A 422 -0.83 22.61 9.82
C PRO A 422 0.68 22.34 9.67
N GLY A 423 1.07 21.65 8.60
CA GLY A 423 2.46 21.31 8.33
C GLY A 423 3.04 20.20 9.22
N HIS A 424 2.22 19.59 10.08
CA HIS A 424 2.63 18.48 10.97
C HIS A 424 2.09 17.14 10.48
N VAL A 425 2.78 16.07 10.91
CA VAL A 425 2.40 14.67 10.66
C VAL A 425 1.83 14.12 11.95
N HIS A 426 0.54 13.83 11.98
CA HIS A 426 -0.14 13.28 13.14
C HIS A 426 -0.20 11.76 13.03
N ASN A 427 0.62 11.06 13.81
CA ASN A 427 0.58 9.61 13.96
C ASN A 427 -0.60 9.26 14.85
N LEU A 428 -1.61 8.59 14.33
CA LEU A 428 -2.80 8.17 15.07
C LEU A 428 -2.78 6.67 15.30
N LEU A 429 -2.49 6.25 16.53
CA LEU A 429 -2.58 4.85 16.95
C LEU A 429 -4.03 4.39 16.85
N ALA A 430 -4.28 3.35 16.07
CA ALA A 430 -5.62 2.92 15.68
C ALA A 430 -5.99 1.50 16.13
N ASP A 431 -5.30 0.94 17.12
CA ASP A 431 -5.47 -0.45 17.59
C ASP A 431 -6.92 -0.78 17.98
N ASP A 432 -7.68 0.19 18.49
CA ASP A 432 -9.05 -0.02 18.94
C ASP A 432 -10.06 -0.09 17.79
N TYR A 433 -9.76 0.52 16.65
CA TYR A 433 -10.72 0.70 15.55
C TYR A 433 -10.31 -0.01 14.27
N ILE A 434 -9.03 -0.10 13.95
CA ILE A 434 -8.51 -0.81 12.79
C ILE A 434 -8.03 -2.20 13.21
N LYS A 435 -8.73 -3.25 12.77
CA LYS A 435 -8.49 -4.64 13.18
C LYS A 435 -7.57 -5.40 12.24
N ASP A 436 -7.47 -4.96 10.99
CA ASP A 436 -6.58 -5.52 9.99
C ASP A 436 -6.19 -4.46 8.96
N HIS A 437 -5.34 -4.84 7.99
CA HIS A 437 -4.84 -3.93 6.96
C HIS A 437 -5.92 -3.27 6.10
N GLY A 438 -7.05 -3.95 5.89
CA GLY A 438 -8.15 -3.49 5.03
C GLY A 438 -9.22 -2.68 5.76
N ASP A 439 -9.23 -2.71 7.09
CA ASP A 439 -10.27 -2.13 7.94
C ASP A 439 -10.11 -0.60 8.10
N VAL A 440 -10.20 0.13 6.98
CA VAL A 440 -9.91 1.57 6.92
C VAL A 440 -11.12 2.43 6.52
N THR A 441 -12.31 1.84 6.47
CA THR A 441 -13.53 2.55 6.05
C THR A 441 -14.46 2.92 7.20
N GLY A 442 -14.02 2.72 8.46
CA GLY A 442 -14.82 3.06 9.65
C GLY A 442 -15.09 4.56 9.81
N THR A 443 -16.14 4.88 10.56
CA THR A 443 -16.54 6.27 10.84
C THR A 443 -15.47 7.02 11.64
N GLU A 444 -14.66 6.33 12.43
CA GLU A 444 -13.53 6.89 13.18
C GLU A 444 -12.42 7.38 12.25
N VAL A 445 -12.11 6.57 11.22
CA VAL A 445 -11.18 6.95 10.16
C VAL A 445 -11.73 8.14 9.36
N ALA A 446 -13.01 8.10 9.00
CA ALA A 446 -13.69 9.20 8.30
C ALA A 446 -13.68 10.50 9.13
N ASN A 447 -13.85 10.42 10.45
CA ASN A 447 -13.75 11.57 11.35
C ASN A 447 -12.34 12.20 11.33
N ALA A 448 -11.29 11.39 11.41
CA ALA A 448 -9.91 11.86 11.32
C ALA A 448 -9.60 12.52 9.96
N VAL A 449 -10.09 11.91 8.86
CA VAL A 449 -9.97 12.45 7.50
C VAL A 449 -10.68 13.81 7.39
N LEU A 450 -11.92 13.93 7.86
CA LEU A 450 -12.68 15.18 7.83
C LEU A 450 -12.04 16.24 8.72
N ALA A 451 -11.51 15.87 9.88
CA ALA A 451 -10.76 16.78 10.73
C ALA A 451 -9.52 17.34 9.98
N ALA A 452 -8.79 16.50 9.25
CA ALA A 452 -7.66 16.94 8.44
C ALA A 452 -8.08 17.87 7.28
N ILE A 453 -9.18 17.55 6.59
CA ILE A 453 -9.75 18.39 5.51
C ILE A 453 -10.10 19.78 6.04
N THR A 454 -10.66 19.88 7.24
CA THR A 454 -11.20 21.12 7.78
C THR A 454 -10.21 21.92 8.65
N ALA A 455 -9.07 21.36 9.02
CA ALA A 455 -8.09 22.01 9.89
C ALA A 455 -7.57 23.37 9.35
N VAL A 456 -7.57 23.58 8.04
CA VAL A 456 -7.10 24.82 7.37
C VAL A 456 -8.26 25.74 6.98
N ALA A 457 -9.50 25.31 7.16
CA ALA A 457 -10.69 26.09 6.82
C ALA A 457 -11.16 27.02 7.95
N ARG A 458 -10.47 27.00 9.10
CA ARG A 458 -10.81 27.81 10.29
C ARG A 458 -10.03 29.12 10.33
#